data_eb51c8267827352a91ea158e6161483d
#
_entry.id   eb51c8267827352a91ea158e6161483d
#
_cell.length_a   1.000
_cell.length_b   1.000
_cell.length_c   1.000
_cell.angle_alpha   90.00
_cell.angle_beta   90.00
_cell.angle_gamma   90.00
#
_symmetry.space_group_name_H-M   'P 1'
#
loop_
_entity.id
_entity.type
_entity.pdbx_description
1 polymer ?
#
loop_
_entity_poly.entity_id
_entity_poly.type
_entity_poly.pdbx_seq_one_letter_code
_entity_poly.pdbx_strand_id
1 'polypeptide(L)'
;MTLEELRKRLSEVDRDLIGLVAARQKIVAEIGAHKIQNSVPTRDYEREREVLKGAHDRALALGLHPELAEEIMETLIRASLTHQEQTRVAAQTSGAGRRVLIIGGAGKMGAWFAHFLGSQGFAIEISGCRSR
;
A
#
# COMPACT_ATOMS: atom_id res chain seq x y z
N MET A 1 17.24 -3.73 -37.61
CA MET A 1 17.00 -4.25 -36.26
C MET A 1 16.00 -5.40 -36.31
N THR A 2 16.36 -6.52 -35.79
CA THR A 2 15.52 -7.72 -35.80
C THR A 2 14.41 -7.64 -34.70
N LEU A 3 13.38 -8.44 -34.87
CA LEU A 3 12.31 -8.55 -33.85
C LEU A 3 12.88 -9.00 -32.49
N GLU A 4 13.84 -9.90 -32.51
CA GLU A 4 14.52 -10.40 -31.31
C GLU A 4 15.28 -9.29 -30.57
N GLU A 5 15.99 -8.45 -31.30
CA GLU A 5 16.69 -7.28 -30.74
C GLU A 5 15.69 -6.26 -30.15
N LEU A 6 14.58 -6.03 -30.82
CA LEU A 6 13.53 -5.14 -30.31
C LEU A 6 12.91 -5.68 -29.01
N ARG A 7 12.63 -6.97 -28.94
CA ARG A 7 12.12 -7.63 -27.73
C ARG A 7 13.12 -7.53 -26.57
N LYS A 8 14.40 -7.71 -26.85
CA LYS A 8 15.46 -7.56 -25.84
C LYS A 8 15.47 -6.14 -25.28
N ARG A 9 15.46 -5.15 -26.14
CA ARG A 9 15.40 -3.73 -25.74
C ARG A 9 14.14 -3.42 -24.92
N LEU A 10 13.00 -3.96 -25.32
CA LEU A 10 11.76 -3.80 -24.58
C LEU A 10 11.87 -4.40 -23.16
N SER A 11 12.43 -5.60 -23.05
CA SER A 11 12.66 -6.24 -21.75
C SER A 11 13.59 -5.44 -20.84
N GLU A 12 14.58 -4.77 -21.40
CA GLU A 12 15.46 -3.88 -20.64
C GLU A 12 14.70 -2.67 -20.09
N VAL A 13 13.85 -2.05 -20.92
CA VAL A 13 12.99 -0.94 -20.51
C VAL A 13 12.00 -1.37 -19.43
N ASP A 14 11.38 -2.53 -19.58
CA ASP A 14 10.45 -3.07 -18.58
C ASP A 14 11.14 -3.30 -17.24
N ARG A 15 12.36 -3.80 -17.25
CA ARG A 15 13.17 -3.99 -16.04
C ARG A 15 13.47 -2.66 -15.36
N ASP A 16 13.86 -1.65 -16.13
CA ASP A 16 14.13 -0.31 -15.61
C ASP A 16 12.89 0.33 -15.02
N LEU A 17 11.73 0.14 -15.66
CA LEU A 17 10.45 0.63 -15.20
C LEU A 17 10.09 0.04 -13.83
N ILE A 18 10.23 -1.27 -13.64
CA ILE A 18 10.00 -1.92 -12.33
C ILE A 18 11.02 -1.43 -11.29
N GLY A 19 12.27 -1.22 -11.68
CA GLY A 19 13.28 -0.62 -10.81
C GLY A 19 12.90 0.78 -10.32
N LEU A 20 12.32 1.60 -11.20
CA LEU A 20 11.82 2.93 -10.83
C LEU A 20 10.62 2.85 -9.90
N VAL A 21 9.73 1.89 -10.09
CA VAL A 21 8.61 1.64 -9.16
C VAL A 21 9.15 1.29 -7.77
N ALA A 22 10.15 0.43 -7.68
CA ALA A 22 10.78 0.06 -6.42
C ALA A 22 11.44 1.27 -5.73
N ALA A 23 12.12 2.13 -6.49
CA ALA A 23 12.71 3.37 -5.97
C ALA A 23 11.65 4.32 -5.43
N ARG A 24 10.53 4.47 -6.14
CA ARG A 24 9.39 5.26 -5.69
C ARG A 24 8.82 4.73 -4.36
N GLN A 25 8.66 3.43 -4.24
CA GLN A 25 8.14 2.82 -3.01
C GLN A 25 9.03 3.06 -1.80
N LYS A 26 10.35 3.09 -1.96
CA LYS A 26 11.28 3.45 -0.89
C LYS A 26 11.06 4.88 -0.39
N ILE A 27 10.91 5.83 -1.32
CA ILE A 27 10.64 7.23 -0.99
C ILE A 27 9.28 7.37 -0.28
N VAL A 28 8.28 6.65 -0.76
CA VAL A 28 6.94 6.61 -0.14
C VAL A 28 7.02 6.10 1.30
N ALA A 29 7.83 5.07 1.57
CA ALA A 29 8.02 4.56 2.92
C ALA A 29 8.65 5.63 3.84
N GLU A 30 9.63 6.39 3.35
CA GLU A 30 10.23 7.50 4.08
C GLU A 30 9.23 8.62 4.37
N ILE A 31 8.41 8.97 3.38
CA ILE A 31 7.32 9.94 3.53
C ILE A 31 6.31 9.45 4.58
N GLY A 32 5.94 8.18 4.54
CA GLY A 32 5.03 7.58 5.52
C GLY A 32 5.57 7.68 6.95
N ALA A 33 6.84 7.37 7.16
CA ALA A 33 7.51 7.50 8.45
C ALA A 33 7.53 8.97 8.93
N HIS A 34 7.83 9.90 8.04
CA HIS A 34 7.81 11.33 8.35
C HIS A 34 6.43 11.84 8.77
N LYS A 35 5.37 11.39 8.07
CA LYS A 35 3.98 11.74 8.40
C LYS A 35 3.58 11.22 9.78
N ILE A 36 3.99 10.01 10.15
CA ILE A 36 3.71 9.44 11.47
C ILE A 36 4.41 10.26 12.55
N GLN A 37 5.70 10.58 12.38
CA GLN A 37 6.48 11.36 13.35
C GLN A 37 5.92 12.76 13.59
N ASN A 38 5.33 13.37 12.56
CA ASN A 38 4.83 14.75 12.62
C ASN A 38 3.30 14.82 12.73
N SER A 39 2.62 13.71 12.99
CA SER A 39 1.17 13.63 13.12
C SER A 39 0.42 14.18 11.90
N VAL A 40 0.98 14.00 10.71
CA VAL A 40 0.37 14.41 9.44
C VAL A 40 -0.54 13.28 8.94
N PRO A 41 -1.75 13.59 8.44
CA PRO A 41 -2.62 12.57 7.86
C PRO A 41 -1.96 11.81 6.72
N THR A 42 -2.25 10.52 6.61
CA THR A 42 -1.72 9.66 5.54
C THR A 42 -2.18 10.15 4.17
N ARG A 43 -3.45 10.49 4.04
CA ARG A 43 -4.04 10.88 2.77
C ARG A 43 -3.99 12.38 2.56
N ASP A 44 -3.46 12.79 1.40
CA ASP A 44 -3.40 14.17 0.94
C ASP A 44 -4.01 14.25 -0.47
N TYR A 45 -5.27 14.61 -0.55
CA TYR A 45 -6.03 14.68 -1.81
C TYR A 45 -5.49 15.73 -2.77
N GLU A 46 -4.99 16.84 -2.25
CA GLU A 46 -4.41 17.91 -3.07
C GLU A 46 -3.12 17.43 -3.75
N ARG A 47 -2.26 16.73 -3.01
CA ARG A 47 -1.03 16.13 -3.54
C ARG A 47 -1.34 15.06 -4.58
N GLU A 48 -2.35 14.24 -4.36
CA GLU A 48 -2.80 13.23 -5.33
C GLU A 48 -3.20 13.88 -6.66
N ARG A 49 -3.97 14.96 -6.60
CA ARG A 49 -4.37 15.73 -7.79
C ARG A 49 -3.18 16.33 -8.52
N GLU A 50 -2.21 16.87 -7.81
CA GLU A 50 -0.97 17.39 -8.39
C GLU A 50 -0.20 16.31 -9.14
N VAL A 51 -0.08 15.12 -8.54
CA VAL A 51 0.63 13.99 -9.14
C VAL A 51 -0.08 13.54 -10.42
N LEU A 52 -1.40 13.41 -10.40
CA LEU A 52 -2.17 13.00 -11.57
C LEU A 52 -2.11 14.05 -12.68
N LYS A 53 -2.21 15.33 -12.35
CA LYS A 53 -2.07 16.42 -13.32
C LYS A 53 -0.66 16.44 -13.93
N GLY A 54 0.35 16.27 -13.10
CA GLY A 54 1.75 16.18 -13.56
C GLY A 54 1.97 15.04 -14.52
N ALA A 55 1.39 13.88 -14.25
CA ALA A 55 1.43 12.73 -15.13
C ALA A 55 0.72 12.98 -16.47
N HIS A 56 -0.44 13.60 -16.43
CA HIS A 56 -1.20 13.99 -17.62
C HIS A 56 -0.36 14.91 -18.51
N ASP A 57 0.15 16.00 -17.94
CA ASP A 57 0.95 16.99 -18.68
C ASP A 57 2.25 16.38 -19.25
N ARG A 58 2.91 15.52 -18.48
CA ARG A 58 4.12 14.84 -18.91
C ARG A 58 3.84 13.85 -20.05
N ALA A 59 2.72 13.15 -20.00
CA ALA A 59 2.29 12.24 -21.05
C ALA A 59 2.08 13.00 -22.36
N LEU A 60 1.42 14.15 -22.33
CA LEU A 60 1.23 15.00 -23.51
C LEU A 60 2.57 15.45 -24.11
N ALA A 61 3.51 15.86 -23.27
CA ALA A 61 4.85 16.28 -23.70
C ALA A 61 5.65 15.13 -24.36
N LEU A 62 5.40 13.89 -23.96
CA LEU A 62 6.08 12.69 -24.47
C LEU A 62 5.32 12.01 -25.62
N GLY A 63 4.17 12.52 -26.02
CA GLY A 63 3.33 11.89 -27.04
C GLY A 63 2.63 10.62 -26.57
N LEU A 64 2.48 10.44 -25.25
CA LEU A 64 1.74 9.33 -24.65
C LEU A 64 0.27 9.69 -24.47
N HIS A 65 -0.55 8.67 -24.40
CA HIS A 65 -1.96 8.83 -24.05
C HIS A 65 -2.07 9.29 -22.59
N PRO A 66 -2.66 10.45 -22.27
CA PRO A 66 -2.70 10.95 -20.89
C PRO A 66 -3.39 10.00 -19.92
N GLU A 67 -4.45 9.32 -20.38
CA GLU A 67 -5.20 8.34 -19.57
C GLU A 67 -4.34 7.19 -19.10
N LEU A 68 -3.41 6.71 -19.92
CA LEU A 68 -2.47 5.65 -19.55
C LEU A 68 -1.56 6.10 -18.39
N ALA A 69 -1.01 7.31 -18.49
CA ALA A 69 -0.16 7.87 -17.45
C ALA A 69 -0.93 8.07 -16.13
N GLU A 70 -2.17 8.54 -16.22
CA GLU A 70 -3.05 8.70 -15.05
C GLU A 70 -3.36 7.35 -14.39
N GLU A 71 -3.72 6.32 -15.15
CA GLU A 71 -3.98 4.98 -14.64
C GLU A 71 -2.77 4.38 -13.92
N ILE A 72 -1.58 4.53 -14.49
CA ILE A 72 -0.34 4.07 -13.87
C ILE A 72 -0.15 4.77 -12.52
N MET A 73 -0.30 6.10 -12.48
CA MET A 73 -0.10 6.86 -11.25
C MET A 73 -1.19 6.57 -10.21
N GLU A 74 -2.43 6.39 -10.62
CA GLU A 74 -3.51 5.98 -9.71
C GLU A 74 -3.21 4.64 -9.03
N THR A 75 -2.71 3.67 -9.79
CA THR A 75 -2.31 2.36 -9.26
C THR A 75 -1.19 2.50 -8.23
N LEU A 76 -0.17 3.30 -8.54
CA LEU A 76 0.96 3.54 -7.65
C LEU A 76 0.56 4.31 -6.38
N ILE A 77 -0.31 5.31 -6.51
CA ILE A 77 -0.85 6.06 -5.37
C ILE A 77 -1.64 5.13 -4.45
N ARG A 78 -2.50 4.30 -5.00
CA ARG A 78 -3.30 3.33 -4.23
C ARG A 78 -2.40 2.35 -3.45
N ALA A 79 -1.39 1.80 -4.10
CA ALA A 79 -0.42 0.92 -3.45
C ALA A 79 0.34 1.64 -2.33
N SER A 80 0.71 2.90 -2.55
CA SER A 80 1.41 3.74 -1.58
C SER A 80 0.56 4.02 -0.34
N LEU A 81 -0.71 4.37 -0.53
CA LEU A 81 -1.66 4.63 0.56
C LEU A 81 -1.89 3.38 1.41
N THR A 82 -2.10 2.24 0.78
CA THR A 82 -2.27 0.96 1.47
C THR A 82 -1.07 0.65 2.36
N HIS A 83 0.14 0.81 1.83
CA HIS A 83 1.37 0.58 2.59
C HIS A 83 1.52 1.56 3.76
N GLN A 84 1.27 2.85 3.54
CA GLN A 84 1.35 3.88 4.59
C GLN A 84 0.32 3.64 5.70
N GLU A 85 -0.91 3.26 5.35
CA GLU A 85 -1.96 2.95 6.32
C GLU A 85 -1.61 1.73 7.17
N GLN A 86 -1.13 0.66 6.55
CA GLN A 86 -0.68 -0.55 7.26
C GLN A 86 0.46 -0.22 8.24
N THR A 87 1.43 0.56 7.83
CA THR A 87 2.55 0.99 8.67
C THR A 87 2.06 1.86 9.82
N ARG A 88 1.13 2.77 9.57
CA ARG A 88 0.54 3.64 10.60
C ARG A 88 -0.23 2.85 11.64
N VAL A 89 -1.04 1.90 11.20
CA VAL A 89 -1.78 1.01 12.11
C VAL A 89 -0.83 0.21 12.99
N ALA A 90 0.22 -0.34 12.42
CA ALA A 90 1.24 -1.07 13.18
C ALA A 90 1.98 -0.19 14.20
N ALA A 91 2.24 1.08 13.86
CA ALA A 91 2.90 2.04 14.74
C ALA A 91 1.99 2.57 15.86
N GLN A 92 0.68 2.64 15.61
CA GLN A 92 -0.34 3.16 16.53
C GLN A 92 -1.11 2.03 17.23
N THR A 93 -0.44 0.94 17.59
CA THR A 93 -1.10 -0.19 18.23
C THR A 93 -1.73 0.20 19.56
N SER A 94 -3.04 0.35 19.59
CA SER A 94 -3.81 0.68 20.79
C SER A 94 -3.95 -0.49 21.78
N GLY A 95 -3.64 -1.70 21.32
CA GLY A 95 -3.74 -2.93 22.07
C GLY A 95 -2.45 -3.48 22.65
N ALA A 96 -1.33 -2.74 22.54
CA ALA A 96 -0.02 -3.20 22.99
C ALA A 96 -0.01 -3.60 24.49
N GLY A 97 0.37 -4.84 24.79
CA GLY A 97 0.40 -5.37 26.15
C GLY A 97 -0.96 -5.77 26.73
N ARG A 98 -2.05 -5.59 26.00
CA ARG A 98 -3.39 -6.02 26.41
C ARG A 98 -3.73 -7.39 25.83
N ARG A 99 -4.49 -8.15 26.61
CA ARG A 99 -4.95 -9.49 26.21
C ARG A 99 -6.45 -9.43 25.89
N VAL A 100 -6.86 -10.11 24.82
CA VAL A 100 -8.26 -10.22 24.41
C VAL A 100 -8.61 -11.69 24.30
N LEU A 101 -9.68 -12.11 24.97
CA LEU A 101 -10.24 -13.44 24.84
C LEU A 101 -11.45 -13.39 23.89
N ILE A 102 -11.39 -14.19 22.83
CA ILE A 102 -12.50 -14.34 21.89
C ILE A 102 -13.19 -15.67 22.14
N ILE A 103 -14.43 -15.61 22.65
CA ILE A 103 -15.26 -16.79 22.90
C ILE A 103 -15.97 -17.16 21.60
N GLY A 104 -15.90 -18.45 21.21
CA GLY A 104 -16.47 -18.90 19.94
C GLY A 104 -15.62 -18.52 18.72
N GLY A 105 -14.33 -18.22 18.92
CA GLY A 105 -13.42 -17.74 17.89
C GLY A 105 -12.98 -18.75 16.82
N ALA A 106 -13.46 -20.00 16.90
CA ALA A 106 -13.15 -21.02 15.90
C ALA A 106 -13.92 -20.85 14.58
N GLY A 107 -14.99 -20.03 14.56
CA GLY A 107 -15.74 -19.71 13.35
C GLY A 107 -15.08 -18.62 12.51
N LYS A 108 -15.61 -18.40 11.28
CA LYS A 108 -15.09 -17.38 10.35
C LYS A 108 -15.08 -15.98 10.94
N MET A 109 -16.14 -15.59 11.67
CA MET A 109 -16.25 -14.28 12.29
C MET A 109 -15.24 -14.12 13.44
N GLY A 110 -15.07 -15.13 14.27
CA GLY A 110 -14.08 -15.13 15.34
C GLY A 110 -12.66 -15.05 14.81
N ALA A 111 -12.35 -15.78 13.73
CA ALA A 111 -11.06 -15.71 13.06
C ALA A 111 -10.78 -14.30 12.51
N TRP A 112 -11.77 -13.64 11.93
CA TRP A 112 -11.66 -12.28 11.44
C TRP A 112 -11.36 -11.30 12.59
N PHE A 113 -12.10 -11.37 13.69
CA PHE A 113 -11.86 -10.55 14.87
C PHE A 113 -10.48 -10.78 15.49
N ALA A 114 -10.04 -12.04 15.56
CA ALA A 114 -8.72 -12.37 16.07
C ALA A 114 -7.62 -11.73 15.22
N HIS A 115 -7.73 -11.81 13.90
CA HIS A 115 -6.80 -11.18 12.98
C HIS A 115 -6.81 -9.64 13.12
N PHE A 116 -7.99 -9.04 13.13
CA PHE A 116 -8.14 -7.60 13.28
C PHE A 116 -7.55 -7.09 14.60
N LEU A 117 -7.92 -7.68 15.74
CA LEU A 117 -7.43 -7.28 17.05
C LEU A 117 -5.93 -7.55 17.20
N GLY A 118 -5.43 -8.65 16.63
CA GLY A 118 -4.00 -8.95 16.60
C GLY A 118 -3.21 -7.88 15.84
N SER A 119 -3.76 -7.36 14.73
CA SER A 119 -3.16 -6.27 13.97
C SER A 119 -3.13 -4.95 14.75
N GLN A 120 -4.01 -4.78 15.75
CA GLN A 120 -4.04 -3.63 16.66
C GLN A 120 -3.13 -3.80 17.89
N GLY A 121 -2.35 -4.87 17.94
CA GLY A 121 -1.39 -5.13 19.02
C GLY A 121 -1.95 -5.84 20.24
N PHE A 122 -3.19 -6.32 20.21
CA PHE A 122 -3.75 -7.15 21.28
C PHE A 122 -3.19 -8.57 21.25
N ALA A 123 -2.87 -9.12 22.40
CA ALA A 123 -2.61 -10.55 22.54
C ALA A 123 -3.94 -11.31 22.51
N ILE A 124 -4.09 -12.26 21.59
CA ILE A 124 -5.37 -12.93 21.35
C ILE A 124 -5.37 -14.32 21.96
N GLU A 125 -6.42 -14.61 22.75
CA GLU A 125 -6.76 -15.94 23.20
C GLU A 125 -8.12 -16.33 22.63
N ILE A 126 -8.20 -17.54 22.03
CA ILE A 126 -9.44 -18.03 21.42
C ILE A 126 -9.97 -19.19 22.25
N SER A 127 -11.23 -19.08 22.69
CA SER A 127 -11.95 -20.17 23.32
C SER A 127 -13.04 -20.68 22.36
N GLY A 128 -12.98 -21.95 22.02
CA GLY A 128 -14.01 -22.60 21.20
C GLY A 128 -15.27 -22.90 22.02
N CYS A 129 -16.46 -22.68 21.41
CA CYS A 129 -17.69 -23.27 21.95
C CYS A 129 -17.65 -24.78 21.76
N ARG A 130 -17.72 -25.55 22.85
CA ARG A 130 -17.96 -26.99 22.75
C ARG A 130 -19.41 -27.19 22.33
N SER A 131 -19.61 -27.67 21.11
CA SER A 131 -20.92 -28.23 20.73
C SER A 131 -21.17 -29.47 21.57
N ARG A 132 -22.25 -29.50 22.27
CA ARG A 132 -22.74 -30.72 22.93
C ARG A 132 -23.39 -31.64 21.91
#